data_e91f70b809ff7ee256b349e2f730b853
#
_entry.id   e91f70b809ff7ee256b349e2f730b853
#
_cell.length_a   1.000
_cell.length_b   1.000
_cell.length_c   1.000
_cell.angle_alpha   90.00
_cell.angle_beta   90.00
_cell.angle_gamma   90.00
#
_symmetry.space_group_name_H-M   'P 1'
#
loop_
_entity.id
_entity.type
_entity.pdbx_description
1 polymer ?
#
loop_
_entity_poly.entity_id
_entity_poly.type
_entity_poly.pdbx_seq_one_letter_code
_entity_poly.pdbx_strand_id
1 'polypeptide(L)'
;MTEIHDKKLYRKKRLEWRLALFGLLVGLASGIIAVCYRLFLTKVDSLRTSVLLSATFWQSVGILLALLFFAFCMHRLLLWAPYSGGSGIPQIRAELLGKIDMAVEPTIVSKFIGGILGNAGGLTLGREGPSIQLGGMLAKKASRLLDVSEMEERYLVTAGAAAGLAAAFNAPLSGALFAMEEIHKSLSHLFLIPCLAACLMANYFSFSVLGVQSAFAFGIHATLPVTALGFIVAMGVLSGLVGVVFNRGLLFANRALP
;
A
#
# COMPACT_ATOMS: atom_id res chain seq x y z
N MET A 1 -27.62 37.68 -3.55
CA MET A 1 -27.47 36.27 -3.06
C MET A 1 -26.83 35.34 -4.09
N THR A 2 -27.10 35.49 -5.37
CA THR A 2 -26.53 34.71 -6.51
C THR A 2 -25.01 34.86 -6.63
N GLU A 3 -24.46 36.07 -6.54
CA GLU A 3 -23.02 36.35 -6.74
C GLU A 3 -22.11 35.69 -5.66
N ILE A 4 -22.57 35.57 -4.41
CA ILE A 4 -21.83 34.89 -3.33
C ILE A 4 -21.86 33.39 -3.55
N HIS A 5 -22.95 32.87 -4.08
CA HIS A 5 -23.09 31.44 -4.39
C HIS A 5 -22.18 31.04 -5.56
N ASP A 6 -22.13 31.85 -6.59
CA ASP A 6 -21.26 31.63 -7.76
C ASP A 6 -19.76 31.68 -7.39
N LYS A 7 -19.33 32.63 -6.57
CA LYS A 7 -17.94 32.71 -6.08
C LYS A 7 -17.53 31.49 -5.24
N LYS A 8 -18.44 30.96 -4.41
CA LYS A 8 -18.20 29.72 -3.64
C LYS A 8 -18.09 28.49 -4.56
N LEU A 9 -18.93 28.41 -5.57
CA LEU A 9 -18.92 27.31 -6.55
C LEU A 9 -17.63 27.32 -7.39
N TYR A 10 -17.19 28.50 -7.83
CA TYR A 10 -15.91 28.67 -8.54
C TYR A 10 -14.71 28.26 -7.69
N ARG A 11 -14.66 28.67 -6.43
CA ARG A 11 -13.58 28.28 -5.51
C ARG A 11 -13.54 26.76 -5.31
N LYS A 12 -14.71 26.12 -5.14
CA LYS A 12 -14.80 24.67 -4.97
C LYS A 12 -14.30 23.92 -6.22
N LYS A 13 -14.77 24.30 -7.42
CA LYS A 13 -14.29 23.70 -8.67
C LYS A 13 -12.79 23.88 -8.88
N ARG A 14 -12.25 25.05 -8.60
CA ARG A 14 -10.81 25.31 -8.70
C ARG A 14 -10.00 24.42 -7.75
N LEU A 15 -10.49 24.18 -6.54
CA LEU A 15 -9.88 23.28 -5.58
C LEU A 15 -9.91 21.82 -6.08
N GLU A 16 -11.04 21.37 -6.61
CA GLU A 16 -11.20 20.02 -7.18
C GLU A 16 -10.22 19.76 -8.32
N TRP A 17 -10.09 20.69 -9.26
CA TRP A 17 -9.12 20.58 -10.37
C TRP A 17 -7.67 20.59 -9.89
N ARG A 18 -7.34 21.43 -8.92
CA ARG A 18 -6.00 21.48 -8.34
C ARG A 18 -5.66 20.17 -7.63
N LEU A 19 -6.58 19.64 -6.83
CA LEU A 19 -6.41 18.35 -6.17
C LEU A 19 -6.31 17.19 -7.16
N ALA A 20 -7.04 17.23 -8.27
CA ALA A 20 -6.93 16.23 -9.33
C ALA A 20 -5.55 16.23 -9.98
N LEU A 21 -5.02 17.41 -10.33
CA LEU A 21 -3.69 17.55 -10.92
C LEU A 21 -2.59 17.10 -9.94
N PHE A 22 -2.66 17.52 -8.68
CA PHE A 22 -1.72 17.06 -7.65
C PHE A 22 -1.87 15.55 -7.39
N GLY A 23 -3.10 15.02 -7.45
CA GLY A 23 -3.37 13.59 -7.41
C GLY A 23 -2.65 12.82 -8.51
N LEU A 24 -2.65 13.33 -9.75
CA LEU A 24 -1.90 12.71 -10.87
C LEU A 24 -0.39 12.67 -10.58
N LEU A 25 0.19 13.78 -10.10
CA LEU A 25 1.62 13.84 -9.78
C LEU A 25 2.00 12.89 -8.64
N VAL A 26 1.22 12.91 -7.57
CA VAL A 26 1.37 12.00 -6.43
C VAL A 26 1.18 10.55 -6.87
N GLY A 27 0.19 10.29 -7.72
CA GLY A 27 -0.07 8.96 -8.27
C GLY A 27 1.10 8.43 -9.09
N LEU A 28 1.70 9.26 -9.93
CA LEU A 28 2.89 8.88 -10.70
C LEU A 28 4.06 8.53 -9.76
N ALA A 29 4.36 9.37 -8.78
CA ALA A 29 5.44 9.12 -7.81
C ALA A 29 5.18 7.84 -7.00
N SER A 30 3.95 7.66 -6.52
CA SER A 30 3.54 6.46 -5.77
C SER A 30 3.58 5.20 -6.63
N GLY A 31 3.19 5.31 -7.91
CA GLY A 31 3.27 4.22 -8.89
C GLY A 31 4.72 3.79 -9.14
N ILE A 32 5.62 4.76 -9.34
CA ILE A 32 7.05 4.49 -9.54
C ILE A 32 7.63 3.72 -8.36
N ILE A 33 7.45 4.21 -7.12
CA ILE A 33 8.03 3.53 -5.95
C ILE A 33 7.41 2.16 -5.71
N ALA A 34 6.11 2.00 -5.92
CA ALA A 34 5.43 0.71 -5.75
C ALA A 34 5.90 -0.32 -6.80
N VAL A 35 6.07 0.09 -8.04
CA VAL A 35 6.63 -0.75 -9.12
C VAL A 35 8.08 -1.12 -8.84
N CYS A 36 8.92 -0.15 -8.48
CA CYS A 36 10.30 -0.40 -8.07
C CYS A 36 10.36 -1.40 -6.92
N TYR A 37 9.57 -1.19 -5.87
CA TYR A 37 9.52 -2.09 -4.73
C TYR A 37 9.12 -3.51 -5.14
N ARG A 38 8.08 -3.66 -5.99
CA ARG A 38 7.64 -4.94 -6.52
C ARG A 38 8.74 -5.65 -7.32
N LEU A 39 9.45 -4.94 -8.19
CA LEU A 39 10.55 -5.50 -8.99
C LEU A 39 11.69 -5.99 -8.11
N PHE A 40 12.08 -5.21 -7.10
CA PHE A 40 13.11 -5.63 -6.14
C PHE A 40 12.68 -6.86 -5.35
N LEU A 41 11.46 -6.90 -4.84
CA LEU A 41 10.94 -8.08 -4.13
C LEU A 41 10.96 -9.34 -5.01
N THR A 42 10.48 -9.24 -6.24
CA THR A 42 10.45 -10.37 -7.18
C THR A 42 11.86 -10.87 -7.49
N LYS A 43 12.82 -9.95 -7.71
CA LYS A 43 14.20 -10.30 -7.99
C LYS A 43 14.89 -10.96 -6.79
N VAL A 44 14.66 -10.42 -5.60
CA VAL A 44 15.21 -10.98 -4.36
C VAL A 44 14.62 -12.35 -4.07
N ASP A 45 13.34 -12.55 -4.31
CA ASP A 45 12.67 -13.84 -4.13
C ASP A 45 13.24 -14.91 -5.06
N SER A 46 13.46 -14.57 -6.34
CA SER A 46 14.08 -15.49 -7.30
C SER A 46 15.53 -15.85 -6.91
N LEU A 47 16.31 -14.86 -6.46
CA LEU A 47 17.67 -15.09 -5.98
C LEU A 47 17.70 -15.99 -4.73
N ARG A 48 16.83 -15.69 -3.75
CA ARG A 48 16.70 -16.52 -2.55
C ARG A 48 16.38 -17.96 -2.90
N THR A 49 15.39 -18.18 -3.77
CA THR A 49 14.99 -19.52 -4.18
C THR A 49 16.13 -20.28 -4.85
N SER A 50 16.88 -19.63 -5.75
CA SER A 50 18.02 -20.27 -6.43
C SER A 50 19.14 -20.64 -5.46
N VAL A 51 19.44 -19.76 -4.49
CA VAL A 51 20.46 -20.02 -3.47
C VAL A 51 20.05 -21.16 -2.54
N LEU A 52 18.79 -21.20 -2.11
CA LEU A 52 18.29 -22.27 -1.21
C LEU A 52 18.25 -23.64 -1.87
N LEU A 53 17.89 -23.71 -3.15
CA LEU A 53 17.83 -24.99 -3.89
C LEU A 53 19.21 -25.62 -4.16
N SER A 54 20.28 -24.81 -4.20
CA SER A 54 21.64 -25.26 -4.46
C SER A 54 22.52 -25.30 -3.20
N ALA A 55 21.97 -25.06 -2.00
CA ALA A 55 22.74 -24.85 -0.80
C ALA A 55 23.45 -26.12 -0.32
N THR A 56 24.78 -26.06 -0.24
CA THR A 56 25.64 -27.03 0.46
C THR A 56 25.74 -26.69 1.94
N PHE A 57 26.33 -27.56 2.76
CA PHE A 57 26.49 -27.33 4.20
C PHE A 57 27.17 -25.97 4.52
N TRP A 58 28.27 -25.64 3.85
CA TRP A 58 28.97 -24.38 4.08
C TRP A 58 28.19 -23.16 3.61
N GLN A 59 27.43 -23.30 2.54
CA GLN A 59 26.50 -22.26 2.07
C GLN A 59 25.37 -22.04 3.08
N SER A 60 24.87 -23.09 3.73
CA SER A 60 23.85 -22.98 4.78
C SER A 60 24.35 -22.18 5.99
N VAL A 61 25.63 -22.36 6.38
CA VAL A 61 26.26 -21.53 7.41
C VAL A 61 26.34 -20.07 6.96
N GLY A 62 26.72 -19.81 5.72
CA GLY A 62 26.75 -18.46 5.13
C GLY A 62 25.36 -17.81 5.11
N ILE A 63 24.32 -18.57 4.78
CA ILE A 63 22.90 -18.11 4.80
C ILE A 63 22.52 -17.70 6.23
N LEU A 64 22.85 -18.51 7.24
CA LEU A 64 22.55 -18.20 8.64
C LEU A 64 23.22 -16.89 9.08
N LEU A 65 24.48 -16.68 8.73
CA LEU A 65 25.19 -15.43 9.01
C LEU A 65 24.54 -14.22 8.29
N ALA A 66 24.10 -14.40 7.04
CA ALA A 66 23.39 -13.37 6.28
C ALA A 66 22.06 -13.03 6.95
N LEU A 67 21.31 -14.01 7.45
CA LEU A 67 20.04 -13.79 8.17
C LEU A 67 20.25 -12.99 9.46
N LEU A 68 21.31 -13.29 10.22
CA LEU A 68 21.67 -12.52 11.42
C LEU A 68 22.04 -11.07 11.06
N PHE A 69 22.79 -10.89 9.97
CA PHE A 69 23.12 -9.55 9.46
C PHE A 69 21.88 -8.79 9.01
N PHE A 70 20.94 -9.43 8.28
CA PHE A 70 19.68 -8.80 7.90
C PHE A 70 18.83 -8.40 9.10
N ALA A 71 18.73 -9.27 10.11
CA ALA A 71 18.03 -8.97 11.35
C ALA A 71 18.64 -7.75 12.06
N PHE A 72 19.97 -7.69 12.13
CA PHE A 72 20.67 -6.52 12.69
C PHE A 72 20.37 -5.24 11.89
N CYS A 73 20.46 -5.28 10.57
CA CYS A 73 20.12 -4.12 9.71
C CYS A 73 18.68 -3.68 9.90
N MET A 74 17.73 -4.61 9.91
CA MET A 74 16.31 -4.32 10.12
C MET A 74 16.07 -3.67 11.49
N HIS A 75 16.72 -4.17 12.54
CA HIS A 75 16.67 -3.57 13.88
C HIS A 75 17.17 -2.11 13.85
N ARG A 76 18.31 -1.85 13.21
CA ARG A 76 18.85 -0.48 13.08
C ARG A 76 17.90 0.45 12.29
N LEU A 77 17.29 -0.05 11.23
CA LEU A 77 16.29 0.71 10.45
C LEU A 77 15.04 1.04 11.28
N LEU A 78 14.57 0.10 12.10
CA LEU A 78 13.41 0.34 12.98
C LEU A 78 13.73 1.33 14.10
N LEU A 79 14.96 1.34 14.64
CA LEU A 79 15.38 2.36 15.60
C LEU A 79 15.43 3.76 14.95
N TRP A 80 15.83 3.85 13.68
CA TRP A 80 15.87 5.12 12.95
C TRP A 80 14.47 5.61 12.54
N ALA A 81 13.58 4.70 12.18
CA ALA A 81 12.20 5.00 11.76
C ALA A 81 11.20 4.06 12.43
N PRO A 82 10.82 4.29 13.70
CA PRO A 82 9.98 3.36 14.48
C PRO A 82 8.62 3.07 13.84
N TYR A 83 8.06 4.04 13.13
CA TYR A 83 6.77 3.88 12.46
C TYR A 83 6.85 3.17 11.10
N SER A 84 8.03 2.75 10.65
CA SER A 84 8.19 1.91 9.46
C SER A 84 7.85 0.44 9.72
N GLY A 85 7.75 0.01 10.98
CA GLY A 85 7.34 -1.35 11.35
C GLY A 85 5.87 -1.64 11.04
N GLY A 86 5.51 -2.92 11.03
CA GLY A 86 4.14 -3.37 10.79
C GLY A 86 3.66 -3.20 9.33
N SER A 87 2.35 -3.23 9.11
CA SER A 87 1.78 -3.20 7.76
C SER A 87 1.89 -1.84 7.06
N GLY A 88 1.84 -0.74 7.79
CA GLY A 88 1.83 0.63 7.25
C GLY A 88 0.45 1.27 7.19
N ILE A 89 -0.63 0.50 7.11
CA ILE A 89 -2.01 1.01 7.06
C ILE A 89 -2.38 1.74 8.36
N PRO A 90 -2.19 1.14 9.56
CA PRO A 90 -2.48 1.82 10.81
C PRO A 90 -1.64 3.08 11.02
N GLN A 91 -0.39 3.07 10.55
CA GLN A 91 0.52 4.20 10.66
C GLN A 91 0.05 5.39 9.78
N ILE A 92 -0.30 5.15 8.51
CA ILE A 92 -0.88 6.19 7.65
C ILE A 92 -2.16 6.74 8.24
N ARG A 93 -3.02 5.88 8.79
CA ARG A 93 -4.24 6.33 9.44
C ARG A 93 -3.97 7.18 10.69
N ALA A 94 -3.01 6.77 11.53
CA ALA A 94 -2.63 7.53 12.72
C ALA A 94 -2.03 8.91 12.34
N GLU A 95 -1.27 8.98 11.27
CA GLU A 95 -0.75 10.21 10.67
C GLU A 95 -1.90 11.15 10.24
N LEU A 96 -2.86 10.65 9.47
CA LEU A 96 -4.02 11.41 9.01
C LEU A 96 -4.91 11.92 10.16
N LEU A 97 -4.94 11.19 11.28
CA LEU A 97 -5.64 11.59 12.50
C LEU A 97 -4.82 12.57 13.37
N GLY A 98 -3.60 12.91 12.97
CA GLY A 98 -2.69 13.78 13.73
C GLY A 98 -2.19 13.15 15.04
N LYS A 99 -2.27 11.81 15.18
CA LYS A 99 -1.81 11.09 16.37
C LYS A 99 -0.31 10.83 16.37
N ILE A 100 0.30 10.79 15.21
CA ILE A 100 1.73 10.63 14.99
C ILE A 100 2.17 11.57 13.87
N ASP A 101 3.44 11.96 13.86
CA ASP A 101 4.09 12.66 12.75
C ASP A 101 5.29 11.81 12.30
N MET A 102 5.14 11.16 11.15
CA MET A 102 6.19 10.32 10.60
C MET A 102 7.21 11.15 9.83
N ALA A 103 8.48 10.98 10.18
CA ALA A 103 9.58 11.53 9.39
C ALA A 103 9.59 10.86 8.00
N VAL A 104 9.50 11.67 6.95
CA VAL A 104 9.22 11.17 5.59
C VAL A 104 10.36 10.30 5.07
N GLU A 105 11.57 10.85 4.98
CA GLU A 105 12.73 10.18 4.41
C GLU A 105 13.13 8.92 5.20
N PRO A 106 13.26 8.96 6.54
CA PRO A 106 13.55 7.77 7.32
C PRO A 106 12.51 6.66 7.13
N THR A 107 11.23 7.02 7.09
CA THR A 107 10.14 6.04 6.92
C THR A 107 10.18 5.39 5.55
N ILE A 108 10.37 6.16 4.46
CA ILE A 108 10.47 5.63 3.10
C ILE A 108 11.65 4.67 2.98
N VAL A 109 12.84 5.10 3.40
CA VAL A 109 14.08 4.29 3.29
C VAL A 109 13.98 3.03 4.13
N SER A 110 13.56 3.17 5.39
CA SER A 110 13.43 2.03 6.30
C SER A 110 12.38 1.03 5.83
N LYS A 111 11.22 1.51 5.34
CA LYS A 111 10.17 0.64 4.80
C LYS A 111 10.59 -0.09 3.55
N PHE A 112 11.25 0.61 2.62
CA PHE A 112 11.68 0.05 1.35
C PHE A 112 12.79 -1.00 1.57
N ILE A 113 13.87 -0.61 2.24
CA ILE A 113 15.03 -1.48 2.48
C ILE A 113 14.66 -2.61 3.45
N GLY A 114 13.97 -2.29 4.56
CA GLY A 114 13.56 -3.28 5.54
C GLY A 114 12.64 -4.35 4.96
N GLY A 115 11.71 -3.96 4.07
CA GLY A 115 10.87 -4.92 3.35
C GLY A 115 11.64 -5.84 2.41
N ILE A 116 12.65 -5.31 1.70
CA ILE A 116 13.54 -6.10 0.83
C ILE A 116 14.38 -7.07 1.67
N LEU A 117 14.99 -6.62 2.77
CA LEU A 117 15.80 -7.46 3.66
C LEU A 117 14.96 -8.54 4.32
N GLY A 118 13.74 -8.21 4.76
CA GLY A 118 12.81 -9.19 5.34
C GLY A 118 12.41 -10.27 4.33
N ASN A 119 12.10 -9.88 3.09
CA ASN A 119 11.82 -10.85 2.03
C ASN A 119 13.04 -11.70 1.65
N ALA A 120 14.24 -11.10 1.61
CA ALA A 120 15.50 -11.81 1.43
C ALA A 120 15.74 -12.84 2.56
N GLY A 121 15.37 -12.47 3.78
CA GLY A 121 15.41 -13.36 4.94
C GLY A 121 14.34 -14.45 4.95
N GLY A 122 13.44 -14.50 3.96
CA GLY A 122 12.39 -15.51 3.87
C GLY A 122 11.15 -15.21 4.70
N LEU A 123 11.01 -14.00 5.24
CA LEU A 123 9.80 -13.60 5.92
C LEU A 123 8.66 -13.42 4.90
N THR A 124 7.49 -13.93 5.21
CA THR A 124 6.28 -13.80 4.39
C THR A 124 5.71 -12.39 4.56
N LEU A 125 6.36 -11.39 3.98
CA LEU A 125 5.93 -10.01 4.03
C LEU A 125 5.12 -9.69 2.77
N GLY A 126 3.89 -9.21 2.96
CA GLY A 126 3.08 -8.68 1.86
C GLY A 126 3.68 -7.40 1.29
N ARG A 127 3.40 -7.14 0.02
CA ARG A 127 3.81 -5.90 -0.66
C ARG A 127 2.78 -4.77 -0.52
N GLU A 128 1.58 -5.11 -0.11
CA GLU A 128 0.43 -4.22 -0.12
C GLU A 128 0.58 -3.10 0.91
N GLY A 129 0.78 -3.47 2.17
CA GLY A 129 0.98 -2.53 3.27
C GLY A 129 2.17 -1.59 3.06
N PRO A 130 3.36 -2.10 2.72
CA PRO A 130 4.49 -1.25 2.36
C PRO A 130 4.19 -0.28 1.22
N SER A 131 3.50 -0.71 0.16
CA SER A 131 3.15 0.16 -0.97
C SER A 131 2.22 1.30 -0.55
N ILE A 132 1.26 1.05 0.37
CA ILE A 132 0.39 2.07 0.96
C ILE A 132 1.22 3.09 1.74
N GLN A 133 2.11 2.64 2.59
CA GLN A 133 2.92 3.54 3.42
C GLN A 133 3.91 4.35 2.58
N LEU A 134 4.59 3.72 1.63
CA LEU A 134 5.51 4.38 0.70
C LEU A 134 4.79 5.44 -0.14
N GLY A 135 3.63 5.10 -0.71
CA GLY A 135 2.81 6.03 -1.49
C GLY A 135 2.32 7.21 -0.66
N GLY A 136 1.82 6.95 0.55
CA GLY A 136 1.37 8.00 1.47
C GLY A 136 2.50 8.94 1.91
N MET A 137 3.69 8.39 2.21
CA MET A 137 4.85 9.20 2.61
C MET A 137 5.41 10.03 1.44
N LEU A 138 5.41 9.50 0.21
CA LEU A 138 5.76 10.28 -0.97
C LEU A 138 4.77 11.42 -1.22
N ALA A 139 3.49 11.16 -1.01
CA ALA A 139 2.46 12.19 -1.11
C ALA A 139 2.66 13.28 -0.06
N LYS A 140 3.00 12.93 1.17
CA LYS A 140 3.34 13.89 2.24
C LYS A 140 4.54 14.75 1.83
N LYS A 141 5.58 14.15 1.26
CA LYS A 141 6.74 14.89 0.73
C LYS A 141 6.34 15.84 -0.40
N ALA A 142 5.56 15.34 -1.36
CA ALA A 142 5.08 16.15 -2.49
C ALA A 142 4.21 17.31 -2.01
N SER A 143 3.33 17.10 -1.05
CA SER A 143 2.48 18.13 -0.47
C SER A 143 3.28 19.26 0.18
N ARG A 144 4.34 18.92 0.91
CA ARG A 144 5.25 19.91 1.51
C ARG A 144 6.03 20.69 0.47
N LEU A 145 6.43 20.05 -0.64
CA LEU A 145 7.10 20.74 -1.76
C LEU A 145 6.16 21.65 -2.56
N LEU A 146 4.87 21.31 -2.61
CA LEU A 146 3.84 22.07 -3.32
C LEU A 146 3.21 23.18 -2.46
N ASP A 147 3.64 23.31 -1.20
CA ASP A 147 3.16 24.29 -0.23
C ASP A 147 1.61 24.32 -0.15
N VAL A 148 1.02 23.15 0.02
CA VAL A 148 -0.44 22.99 0.13
C VAL A 148 -0.88 23.14 1.59
N SER A 149 -2.17 23.42 1.80
CA SER A 149 -2.75 23.48 3.14
C SER A 149 -2.76 22.09 3.81
N GLU A 150 -2.79 22.04 5.16
CA GLU A 150 -2.86 20.77 5.91
C GLU A 150 -4.05 19.88 5.49
N MET A 151 -5.17 20.49 5.14
CA MET A 151 -6.34 19.76 4.66
C MET A 151 -6.06 19.10 3.31
N GLU A 152 -5.40 19.81 2.39
CA GLU A 152 -5.00 19.29 1.09
C GLU A 152 -3.91 18.22 1.23
N GLU A 153 -2.97 18.39 2.16
CA GLU A 153 -1.96 17.36 2.48
C GLU A 153 -2.63 16.05 2.88
N ARG A 154 -3.63 16.09 3.78
CA ARG A 154 -4.40 14.88 4.18
C ARG A 154 -5.07 14.20 2.98
N TYR A 155 -5.63 14.97 2.06
CA TYR A 155 -6.22 14.43 0.83
C TYR A 155 -5.18 13.77 -0.07
N LEU A 156 -4.03 14.40 -0.25
CA LEU A 156 -2.96 13.89 -1.09
C LEU A 156 -2.25 12.69 -0.47
N VAL A 157 -2.05 12.67 0.85
CA VAL A 157 -1.51 11.50 1.57
C VAL A 157 -2.43 10.29 1.41
N THR A 158 -3.75 10.50 1.53
CA THR A 158 -4.73 9.44 1.27
C THR A 158 -4.70 8.98 -0.19
N ALA A 159 -4.61 9.92 -1.13
CA ALA A 159 -4.52 9.62 -2.56
C ALA A 159 -3.24 8.85 -2.92
N GLY A 160 -2.09 9.22 -2.32
CA GLY A 160 -0.83 8.50 -2.51
C GLY A 160 -0.84 7.09 -1.92
N ALA A 161 -1.45 6.92 -0.75
CA ALA A 161 -1.66 5.62 -0.14
C ALA A 161 -2.55 4.71 -1.01
N ALA A 162 -3.66 5.27 -1.53
CA ALA A 162 -4.55 4.60 -2.48
C ALA A 162 -3.81 4.20 -3.77
N ALA A 163 -3.00 5.11 -4.31
CA ALA A 163 -2.22 4.90 -5.53
C ALA A 163 -1.18 3.78 -5.36
N GLY A 164 -0.50 3.74 -4.21
CA GLY A 164 0.43 2.66 -3.86
C GLY A 164 -0.25 1.29 -3.85
N LEU A 165 -1.45 1.20 -3.26
CA LEU A 165 -2.26 -0.02 -3.26
C LEU A 165 -2.75 -0.37 -4.67
N ALA A 166 -3.24 0.61 -5.42
CA ALA A 166 -3.70 0.41 -6.80
C ALA A 166 -2.61 -0.17 -7.70
N ALA A 167 -1.38 0.35 -7.60
CA ALA A 167 -0.23 -0.16 -8.36
C ALA A 167 0.18 -1.58 -7.92
N ALA A 168 0.07 -1.91 -6.61
CA ALA A 168 0.41 -3.22 -6.10
C ALA A 168 -0.53 -4.33 -6.61
N PHE A 169 -1.82 -4.01 -6.78
CA PHE A 169 -2.86 -4.97 -7.22
C PHE A 169 -3.29 -4.83 -8.67
N ASN A 170 -2.86 -3.79 -9.37
CA ASN A 170 -3.39 -3.40 -10.69
C ASN A 170 -4.91 -3.14 -10.65
N ALA A 171 -5.39 -2.52 -9.58
CA ALA A 171 -6.82 -2.33 -9.30
C ALA A 171 -7.11 -0.88 -8.86
N PRO A 172 -7.22 0.09 -9.80
CA PRO A 172 -7.32 1.51 -9.46
C PRO A 172 -8.60 1.86 -8.70
N LEU A 173 -9.74 1.31 -9.08
CA LEU A 173 -11.02 1.56 -8.41
C LEU A 173 -11.02 0.98 -6.99
N SER A 174 -10.55 -0.26 -6.84
CA SER A 174 -10.46 -0.91 -5.53
C SER A 174 -9.50 -0.20 -4.59
N GLY A 175 -8.36 0.31 -5.10
CA GLY A 175 -7.42 1.10 -4.32
C GLY A 175 -8.03 2.40 -3.80
N ALA A 176 -8.78 3.12 -4.64
CA ALA A 176 -9.47 4.35 -4.24
C ALA A 176 -10.57 4.07 -3.20
N LEU A 177 -11.40 3.06 -3.42
CA LEU A 177 -12.47 2.67 -2.47
C LEU A 177 -11.90 2.23 -1.12
N PHE A 178 -10.86 1.38 -1.12
CA PHE A 178 -10.18 0.93 0.09
C PHE A 178 -9.64 2.12 0.91
N ALA A 179 -9.01 3.09 0.25
CA ALA A 179 -8.48 4.26 0.94
C ALA A 179 -9.58 5.11 1.59
N MET A 180 -10.74 5.22 0.93
CA MET A 180 -11.89 5.93 1.46
C MET A 180 -12.54 5.18 2.63
N GLU A 181 -12.67 3.86 2.52
CA GLU A 181 -13.35 3.02 3.50
C GLU A 181 -12.46 2.76 4.73
N GLU A 182 -11.20 2.40 4.53
CA GLU A 182 -10.33 1.93 5.61
C GLU A 182 -9.39 3.01 6.15
N ILE A 183 -8.82 3.84 5.27
CA ILE A 183 -7.83 4.84 5.68
C ILE A 183 -8.52 6.11 6.15
N HIS A 184 -9.38 6.68 5.32
CA HIS A 184 -9.99 7.99 5.59
C HIS A 184 -11.32 7.91 6.33
N LYS A 185 -12.07 6.81 6.13
CA LYS A 185 -13.41 6.55 6.72
C LYS A 185 -14.45 7.63 6.41
N SER A 186 -14.34 8.28 5.26
CA SER A 186 -15.37 9.19 4.76
C SER A 186 -15.47 9.13 3.23
N LEU A 187 -16.71 9.14 2.74
CA LEU A 187 -17.04 9.17 1.32
C LEU A 187 -17.37 10.62 0.93
N SER A 188 -16.35 11.40 0.56
CA SER A 188 -16.53 12.76 0.07
C SER A 188 -16.00 12.90 -1.35
N HIS A 189 -16.70 13.68 -2.19
CA HIS A 189 -16.25 13.98 -3.55
C HIS A 189 -14.86 14.61 -3.61
N LEU A 190 -14.50 15.43 -2.61
CA LEU A 190 -13.20 16.09 -2.52
C LEU A 190 -12.05 15.09 -2.32
N PHE A 191 -12.33 13.93 -1.71
CA PHE A 191 -11.37 12.82 -1.60
C PHE A 191 -11.35 11.93 -2.82
N LEU A 192 -12.52 11.64 -3.37
CA LEU A 192 -12.66 10.69 -4.46
C LEU A 192 -11.87 11.13 -5.69
N ILE A 193 -11.93 12.42 -6.02
CA ILE A 193 -11.30 12.98 -7.22
C ILE A 193 -9.77 12.78 -7.19
N PRO A 194 -9.01 13.26 -6.19
CA PRO A 194 -7.56 13.05 -6.15
C PRO A 194 -7.18 11.57 -5.98
N CYS A 195 -7.96 10.78 -5.23
CA CYS A 195 -7.70 9.35 -5.09
C CYS A 195 -7.84 8.60 -6.40
N LEU A 196 -8.91 8.83 -7.16
CA LEU A 196 -9.09 8.20 -8.47
C LEU A 196 -8.02 8.65 -9.46
N ALA A 197 -7.73 9.95 -9.53
CA ALA A 197 -6.67 10.47 -10.39
C ALA A 197 -5.31 9.83 -10.07
N ALA A 198 -4.96 9.74 -8.79
CA ALA A 198 -3.72 9.13 -8.34
C ALA A 198 -3.68 7.62 -8.63
N CYS A 199 -4.75 6.89 -8.35
CA CYS A 199 -4.84 5.46 -8.61
C CYS A 199 -4.76 5.13 -10.11
N LEU A 200 -5.44 5.91 -10.97
CA LEU A 200 -5.38 5.71 -12.42
C LEU A 200 -3.98 5.97 -12.96
N MET A 201 -3.31 7.03 -12.52
CA MET A 201 -1.94 7.34 -12.96
C MET A 201 -0.94 6.29 -12.47
N ALA A 202 -1.02 5.87 -11.21
CA ALA A 202 -0.15 4.83 -10.66
C ALA A 202 -0.34 3.50 -11.38
N ASN A 203 -1.59 3.15 -11.68
CA ASN A 203 -1.93 1.93 -12.40
C ASN A 203 -1.48 1.98 -13.87
N TYR A 204 -1.63 3.13 -14.52
CA TYR A 204 -1.11 3.35 -15.88
C TYR A 204 0.40 3.11 -15.93
N PHE A 205 1.15 3.68 -14.99
CA PHE A 205 2.59 3.44 -14.88
C PHE A 205 2.91 1.97 -14.60
N SER A 206 2.19 1.34 -13.66
CA SER A 206 2.34 -0.09 -13.36
C SER A 206 2.13 -0.96 -14.61
N PHE A 207 1.08 -0.70 -15.39
CA PHE A 207 0.82 -1.42 -16.64
C PHE A 207 1.89 -1.20 -17.70
N SER A 208 2.40 0.03 -17.81
CA SER A 208 3.44 0.34 -18.79
C SER A 208 4.75 -0.40 -18.52
N VAL A 209 5.07 -0.70 -17.27
CA VAL A 209 6.33 -1.35 -16.88
C VAL A 209 6.17 -2.86 -16.70
N LEU A 210 5.08 -3.29 -16.06
CA LEU A 210 4.89 -4.71 -15.67
C LEU A 210 3.95 -5.47 -16.62
N GLY A 211 3.31 -4.77 -17.54
CA GLY A 211 2.26 -5.33 -18.40
C GLY A 211 0.92 -5.52 -17.68
N VAL A 212 -0.09 -5.92 -18.46
CA VAL A 212 -1.45 -6.16 -17.97
C VAL A 212 -1.53 -7.56 -17.35
N GLN A 213 -0.97 -7.71 -16.16
CA GLN A 213 -1.08 -8.97 -15.41
C GLN A 213 -1.96 -8.76 -14.19
N SER A 214 -2.98 -9.60 -14.05
CA SER A 214 -3.78 -9.66 -12.81
C SER A 214 -2.87 -10.07 -11.65
N ALA A 215 -3.09 -9.47 -10.48
CA ALA A 215 -2.41 -9.89 -9.26
C ALA A 215 -2.76 -11.34 -8.88
N PHE A 216 -3.95 -11.78 -9.28
CA PHE A 216 -4.44 -13.16 -9.15
C PHE A 216 -4.77 -13.69 -10.54
N ALA A 217 -3.88 -14.48 -11.09
CA ALA A 217 -4.08 -15.13 -12.39
C ALA A 217 -4.86 -16.44 -12.21
N PHE A 218 -6.19 -16.35 -12.22
CA PHE A 218 -7.04 -17.53 -12.30
C PHE A 218 -7.47 -17.76 -13.75
N GLY A 219 -7.14 -18.92 -14.28
CA GLY A 219 -7.68 -19.37 -15.56
C GLY A 219 -9.18 -19.68 -15.41
N ILE A 220 -10.03 -18.84 -16.02
CA ILE A 220 -11.47 -19.13 -16.10
C ILE A 220 -11.66 -20.10 -17.25
N HIS A 221 -11.87 -21.38 -16.94
CA HIS A 221 -11.99 -22.44 -17.96
C HIS A 221 -13.45 -22.77 -18.31
N ALA A 222 -14.44 -22.24 -17.57
CA ALA A 222 -15.85 -22.50 -17.83
C ALA A 222 -16.74 -21.36 -17.31
N THR A 223 -17.89 -21.17 -17.95
CA THR A 223 -18.99 -20.33 -17.42
C THR A 223 -19.69 -21.06 -16.29
N LEU A 224 -19.84 -20.40 -15.13
CA LEU A 224 -20.53 -20.97 -13.98
C LEU A 224 -22.05 -21.03 -14.27
N PRO A 225 -22.71 -22.20 -14.16
CA PRO A 225 -24.14 -22.28 -14.28
C PRO A 225 -24.83 -21.59 -13.10
N VAL A 226 -26.05 -21.12 -13.30
CA VAL A 226 -26.85 -20.44 -12.24
C VAL A 226 -27.02 -21.32 -11.00
N THR A 227 -27.05 -22.65 -11.17
CA THR A 227 -27.11 -23.63 -10.07
C THR A 227 -25.88 -23.55 -9.15
N ALA A 228 -24.75 -23.02 -9.59
CA ALA A 228 -23.57 -22.82 -8.76
C ALA A 228 -23.72 -21.68 -7.74
N LEU A 229 -24.74 -20.81 -7.86
CA LEU A 229 -24.97 -19.71 -6.91
C LEU A 229 -25.13 -20.20 -5.48
N GLY A 230 -25.78 -21.33 -5.24
CA GLY A 230 -25.90 -21.94 -3.92
C GLY A 230 -24.55 -22.29 -3.30
N PHE A 231 -23.62 -22.84 -4.09
CA PHE A 231 -22.25 -23.10 -3.66
C PHE A 231 -21.46 -21.82 -3.38
N ILE A 232 -21.64 -20.78 -4.20
CA ILE A 232 -20.95 -19.48 -3.99
C ILE A 232 -21.40 -18.86 -2.66
N VAL A 233 -22.70 -18.88 -2.36
CA VAL A 233 -23.24 -18.39 -1.09
C VAL A 233 -22.71 -19.21 0.09
N ALA A 234 -22.75 -20.54 0.00
CA ALA A 234 -22.22 -21.42 1.03
C ALA A 234 -20.73 -21.19 1.30
N MET A 235 -19.92 -21.06 0.23
CA MET A 235 -18.49 -20.72 0.32
C MET A 235 -18.27 -19.34 0.94
N GLY A 236 -19.11 -18.36 0.62
CA GLY A 236 -19.07 -17.03 1.22
C GLY A 236 -19.30 -17.07 2.74
N VAL A 237 -20.31 -17.81 3.18
CA VAL A 237 -20.62 -18.00 4.61
C VAL A 237 -19.47 -18.73 5.33
N LEU A 238 -18.98 -19.83 4.76
CA LEU A 238 -17.85 -20.58 5.33
C LEU A 238 -16.58 -19.71 5.44
N SER A 239 -16.25 -18.99 4.38
CA SER A 239 -15.10 -18.07 4.38
C SER A 239 -15.24 -16.96 5.42
N GLY A 240 -16.47 -16.43 5.59
CA GLY A 240 -16.77 -15.47 6.65
C GLY A 240 -16.56 -16.03 8.05
N LEU A 241 -17.04 -17.26 8.32
CA LEU A 241 -16.82 -17.93 9.60
C LEU A 241 -15.34 -18.20 9.89
N VAL A 242 -14.60 -18.69 8.90
CA VAL A 242 -13.15 -18.89 9.00
C VAL A 242 -12.44 -17.55 9.26
N GLY A 243 -12.85 -16.48 8.60
CA GLY A 243 -12.33 -15.12 8.82
C GLY A 243 -12.55 -14.64 10.27
N VAL A 244 -13.73 -14.90 10.84
CA VAL A 244 -14.01 -14.56 12.26
C VAL A 244 -13.11 -15.36 13.21
N VAL A 245 -12.94 -16.66 12.97
CA VAL A 245 -12.06 -17.52 13.80
C VAL A 245 -10.61 -17.05 13.72
N PHE A 246 -10.12 -16.78 12.52
CA PHE A 246 -8.77 -16.25 12.29
C PHE A 246 -8.54 -14.92 13.02
N ASN A 247 -9.47 -13.98 12.87
CA ASN A 247 -9.36 -12.65 13.48
C ASN A 247 -9.37 -12.72 15.01
N ARG A 248 -10.26 -13.54 15.59
CA ARG A 248 -10.29 -13.79 17.05
C ARG A 248 -9.01 -14.45 17.54
N GLY A 249 -8.49 -15.44 16.80
CA GLY A 249 -7.23 -16.11 17.10
C GLY A 249 -6.05 -15.13 17.09
N LEU A 250 -5.98 -14.25 16.09
CA LEU A 250 -4.95 -13.21 15.98
C LEU A 250 -5.01 -12.22 17.15
N LEU A 251 -6.22 -11.76 17.50
CA LEU A 251 -6.42 -10.85 18.64
C LEU A 251 -6.07 -11.51 19.97
N PHE A 252 -6.38 -12.78 20.14
CA PHE A 252 -5.99 -13.56 21.31
C PHE A 252 -4.47 -13.70 21.40
N ALA A 253 -3.81 -14.08 20.30
CA ALA A 253 -2.35 -14.21 20.25
C ALA A 253 -1.65 -12.88 20.57
N ASN A 254 -2.11 -11.75 20.02
CA ASN A 254 -1.55 -10.43 20.30
C ASN A 254 -1.76 -9.97 21.77
N ARG A 255 -2.77 -10.50 22.47
CA ARG A 255 -2.97 -10.21 23.89
C ARG A 255 -2.17 -11.14 24.81
N ALA A 256 -1.87 -12.36 24.34
CA ALA A 256 -1.13 -13.37 25.09
C ALA A 256 0.39 -13.22 24.95
N LEU A 257 0.86 -12.53 23.91
CA LEU A 257 2.28 -12.24 23.68
C LEU A 257 2.55 -10.80 24.16
N PRO A 258 3.44 -10.59 25.16
CA PRO A 258 3.80 -9.26 25.67
C PRO A 258 4.54 -8.41 24.67
#